data_d59e0119e75f5611714b31ff24acd0f7
#
_entry.id   d59e0119e75f5611714b31ff24acd0f7
#
_cell.length_a   1.000
_cell.length_b   1.000
_cell.length_c   1.000
_cell.angle_alpha   90.00
_cell.angle_beta   90.00
_cell.angle_gamma   90.00
#
_symmetry.space_group_name_H-M   'P 1'
#
loop_
_entity.id
_entity.type
_entity.pdbx_description
1 polymer ?
#
loop_
_entity_poly.entity_id
_entity_poly.type
_entity_poly.pdbx_seq_one_letter_code
_entity_poly.pdbx_strand_id
1 'polypeptide(L)'
;GQKIIAHASGKDSVAIGEIVFAKVDSQMMHDNQGPYRMGKDFKSLSLPIWDKKKFVLTADHHNPPTKDSQTKVLNVTRTFAKEHELPHFFDGEGICHILMAEKGFVRPGGIMTGTDSHSTNAGALGALGIAIGPTESIGVLTTGEVWLRVPETIRINFNGNMPLGIWGKDLALLALKDIGLDGGDYKILEWGGDAV
;
A
#
# COMPACT_ATOMS: atom_id res chain seq x y z
N GLY A 1 9.01 -0.63 12.43
CA GLY A 1 8.12 -1.63 11.83
C GLY A 1 7.52 -2.61 12.80
N GLN A 2 8.32 -3.38 13.59
CA GLN A 2 7.83 -4.45 14.48
C GLN A 2 6.74 -3.99 15.47
N LYS A 3 6.84 -2.78 16.03
CA LYS A 3 5.81 -2.24 16.95
C LYS A 3 4.45 -2.09 16.27
N ILE A 4 4.42 -1.66 15.00
CA ILE A 4 3.17 -1.53 14.22
C ILE A 4 2.58 -2.92 13.99
N ILE A 5 3.40 -3.90 13.59
CA ILE A 5 2.95 -5.28 13.35
C ILE A 5 2.42 -5.91 14.64
N ALA A 6 3.12 -5.77 15.77
CA ALA A 6 2.68 -6.27 17.06
C ALA A 6 1.29 -5.72 17.44
N HIS A 7 1.15 -4.39 17.38
CA HIS A 7 -0.13 -3.72 17.67
C HIS A 7 -1.26 -4.23 16.76
N ALA A 8 -1.01 -4.29 15.45
CA ALA A 8 -2.00 -4.74 14.46
C ALA A 8 -2.37 -6.23 14.62
N SER A 9 -1.48 -7.03 15.19
CA SER A 9 -1.71 -8.46 15.48
C SER A 9 -2.29 -8.72 16.86
N GLY A 10 -2.54 -7.67 17.67
CA GLY A 10 -3.01 -7.80 19.04
C GLY A 10 -2.00 -8.44 19.99
N LYS A 11 -0.71 -8.28 19.73
CA LYS A 11 0.40 -8.82 20.52
C LYS A 11 1.21 -7.70 21.18
N ASP A 12 1.80 -7.98 22.33
CA ASP A 12 2.70 -7.04 23.01
C ASP A 12 4.02 -6.86 22.23
N SER A 13 4.48 -7.92 21.59
CA SER A 13 5.68 -7.94 20.76
C SER A 13 5.62 -9.04 19.70
N VAL A 14 6.46 -8.93 18.68
CA VAL A 14 6.64 -9.95 17.63
C VAL A 14 8.12 -10.19 17.38
N ALA A 15 8.48 -11.44 17.07
CA ALA A 15 9.83 -11.82 16.70
C ALA A 15 10.03 -11.80 15.18
N ILE A 16 11.25 -11.50 14.72
CA ILE A 16 11.62 -11.62 13.30
C ILE A 16 11.40 -13.08 12.86
N GLY A 17 10.76 -13.26 11.71
CA GLY A 17 10.43 -14.57 11.16
C GLY A 17 9.13 -15.18 11.68
N GLU A 18 8.50 -14.61 12.68
CA GLU A 18 7.19 -15.04 13.18
C GLU A 18 6.11 -14.79 12.13
N ILE A 19 5.19 -15.73 11.96
CA ILE A 19 4.02 -15.55 11.09
C ILE A 19 2.87 -15.00 11.93
N VAL A 20 2.30 -13.90 11.46
CA VAL A 20 1.20 -13.20 12.12
C VAL A 20 0.10 -12.82 11.13
N PHE A 21 -1.11 -12.66 11.63
CA PHE A 21 -2.21 -11.99 10.95
C PHE A 21 -2.34 -10.60 11.54
N ALA A 22 -2.18 -9.58 10.70
CA ALA A 22 -2.21 -8.19 11.13
C ALA A 22 -3.42 -7.48 10.53
N LYS A 23 -4.17 -6.75 11.35
CA LYS A 23 -5.31 -5.94 10.93
C LYS A 23 -4.84 -4.81 10.03
N VAL A 24 -5.56 -4.61 8.94
CA VAL A 24 -5.29 -3.54 7.96
C VAL A 24 -6.17 -2.34 8.27
N ASP A 25 -5.57 -1.14 8.32
CA ASP A 25 -6.30 0.10 8.56
C ASP A 25 -6.92 0.66 7.29
N SER A 26 -6.22 0.48 6.15
CA SER A 26 -6.74 0.84 4.83
C SER A 26 -6.16 -0.04 3.74
N GLN A 27 -6.98 -0.34 2.73
CA GLN A 27 -6.55 -1.05 1.52
C GLN A 27 -6.79 -0.18 0.30
N MET A 28 -5.78 -0.03 -0.54
CA MET A 28 -5.87 0.67 -1.82
C MET A 28 -5.77 -0.31 -2.97
N MET A 29 -6.65 -0.17 -3.94
CA MET A 29 -6.52 -0.78 -5.26
C MET A 29 -6.62 0.28 -6.34
N HIS A 30 -5.94 0.06 -7.45
CA HIS A 30 -6.07 0.90 -8.62
C HIS A 30 -6.57 0.08 -9.84
N ASP A 31 -7.03 0.77 -10.87
CA ASP A 31 -7.64 0.19 -12.06
C ASP A 31 -6.80 -0.93 -12.71
N ASN A 32 -5.48 -0.75 -12.81
CA ASN A 32 -4.62 -1.69 -13.52
C ASN A 32 -4.42 -3.04 -12.79
N GLN A 33 -4.35 -3.06 -11.44
CA GLN A 33 -4.10 -4.26 -10.63
C GLN A 33 -5.28 -4.64 -9.72
N GLY A 34 -6.37 -3.90 -9.77
CA GLY A 34 -7.56 -4.14 -8.96
C GLY A 34 -8.62 -4.98 -9.67
N PRO A 35 -9.86 -4.48 -9.81
CA PRO A 35 -11.01 -5.26 -10.24
C PRO A 35 -10.85 -5.99 -11.58
N TYR A 36 -10.07 -5.42 -12.50
CA TYR A 36 -9.81 -6.06 -13.79
C TYR A 36 -9.06 -7.38 -13.66
N ARG A 37 -8.14 -7.47 -12.68
CA ARG A 37 -7.32 -8.66 -12.41
C ARG A 37 -8.02 -9.66 -11.49
N MET A 38 -8.63 -9.18 -10.41
CA MET A 38 -9.11 -10.01 -9.31
C MET A 38 -10.64 -10.12 -9.22
N GLY A 39 -11.39 -9.30 -9.96
CA GLY A 39 -12.85 -9.19 -9.77
C GLY A 39 -13.62 -10.49 -10.01
N LYS A 40 -13.17 -11.33 -10.95
CA LYS A 40 -13.79 -12.64 -11.20
C LYS A 40 -13.59 -13.58 -10.01
N ASP A 41 -12.36 -13.65 -9.48
CA ASP A 41 -12.02 -14.53 -8.37
C ASP A 41 -12.73 -14.06 -7.11
N PHE A 42 -12.73 -12.75 -6.83
CA PHE A 42 -13.49 -12.16 -5.72
C PHE A 42 -14.99 -12.50 -5.82
N LYS A 43 -15.59 -12.33 -6.98
CA LYS A 43 -17.00 -12.65 -7.19
C LYS A 43 -17.32 -14.13 -6.95
N SER A 44 -16.41 -15.05 -7.31
CA SER A 44 -16.59 -16.49 -7.10
C SER A 44 -16.66 -16.89 -5.63
N LEU A 45 -16.03 -16.12 -4.74
CA LEU A 45 -16.06 -16.36 -3.30
C LEU A 45 -17.41 -16.01 -2.67
N SER A 46 -18.21 -15.15 -3.31
CA SER A 46 -19.49 -14.67 -2.76
C SER A 46 -19.38 -14.08 -1.36
N LEU A 47 -18.24 -13.49 -1.04
CA LEU A 47 -17.97 -12.84 0.24
C LEU A 47 -18.13 -11.33 0.13
N PRO A 48 -18.57 -10.65 1.20
CA PRO A 48 -18.64 -9.20 1.24
C PRO A 48 -17.25 -8.57 1.36
N ILE A 49 -17.15 -7.30 1.00
CA ILE A 49 -16.03 -6.44 1.39
C ILE A 49 -16.12 -6.21 2.91
N TRP A 50 -15.01 -6.47 3.64
CA TRP A 50 -14.98 -6.44 5.11
C TRP A 50 -15.38 -5.08 5.69
N ASP A 51 -14.85 -3.99 5.13
CA ASP A 51 -15.23 -2.62 5.50
C ASP A 51 -15.02 -1.68 4.29
N LYS A 52 -16.13 -1.31 3.66
CA LYS A 52 -16.12 -0.42 2.49
C LYS A 52 -15.51 0.96 2.78
N LYS A 53 -15.50 1.42 4.06
CA LYS A 53 -14.91 2.70 4.45
C LYS A 53 -13.39 2.67 4.56
N LYS A 54 -12.82 1.49 4.65
CA LYS A 54 -11.38 1.27 4.69
C LYS A 54 -10.81 0.84 3.33
N PHE A 55 -11.67 0.62 2.36
CA PHE A 55 -11.29 0.26 1.01
C PHE A 55 -11.36 1.46 0.08
N VAL A 56 -10.24 1.75 -0.59
CA VAL A 56 -10.09 2.85 -1.55
C VAL A 56 -9.81 2.25 -2.92
N LEU A 57 -10.62 2.63 -3.89
CA LEU A 57 -10.42 2.27 -5.30
C LEU A 57 -10.11 3.52 -6.11
N THR A 58 -9.07 3.49 -6.93
CA THR A 58 -8.69 4.60 -7.80
C THR A 58 -8.68 4.19 -9.26
N ALA A 59 -8.99 5.11 -10.15
CA ALA A 59 -8.84 4.97 -11.58
C ALA A 59 -7.88 6.05 -12.09
N ASP A 60 -6.58 5.81 -11.95
CA ASP A 60 -5.51 6.77 -12.21
C ASP A 60 -4.42 6.29 -13.18
N HIS A 61 -4.27 4.98 -13.38
CA HIS A 61 -3.23 4.43 -14.26
C HIS A 61 -3.62 4.47 -15.75
N HIS A 62 -4.91 4.35 -16.05
CA HIS A 62 -5.43 4.34 -17.41
C HIS A 62 -6.41 5.49 -17.68
N ASN A 63 -6.42 6.51 -16.87
CA ASN A 63 -7.31 7.65 -16.99
C ASN A 63 -6.54 8.96 -17.28
N PRO A 64 -6.77 9.63 -18.43
CA PRO A 64 -7.69 9.26 -19.51
C PRO A 64 -7.18 8.08 -20.35
N PRO A 65 -8.09 7.22 -20.86
CA PRO A 65 -7.70 6.07 -21.68
C PRO A 65 -7.29 6.51 -23.08
N THR A 66 -6.22 5.93 -23.60
CA THR A 66 -5.72 6.19 -24.96
C THR A 66 -5.91 5.01 -25.91
N LYS A 67 -6.41 3.87 -25.39
CA LYS A 67 -6.64 2.63 -26.14
C LYS A 67 -7.89 1.92 -25.63
N ASP A 68 -8.53 1.13 -26.49
CA ASP A 68 -9.74 0.35 -26.13
C ASP A 68 -9.51 -0.61 -24.97
N SER A 69 -8.32 -1.20 -24.87
CA SER A 69 -7.96 -2.06 -23.74
C SER A 69 -7.99 -1.32 -22.40
N GLN A 70 -7.54 -0.08 -22.35
CA GLN A 70 -7.59 0.77 -21.17
C GLN A 70 -9.03 1.18 -20.83
N THR A 71 -9.82 1.52 -21.85
CA THR A 71 -11.26 1.79 -21.68
C THR A 71 -11.97 0.60 -21.04
N LYS A 72 -11.62 -0.63 -21.47
CA LYS A 72 -12.17 -1.85 -20.87
C LYS A 72 -11.79 -1.98 -19.39
N VAL A 73 -10.55 -1.72 -19.03
CA VAL A 73 -10.08 -1.76 -17.62
C VAL A 73 -10.86 -0.76 -16.78
N LEU A 74 -10.97 0.49 -17.24
CA LEU A 74 -11.73 1.54 -16.53
C LEU A 74 -13.21 1.17 -16.36
N ASN A 75 -13.85 0.65 -17.41
CA ASN A 75 -15.26 0.25 -17.32
C ASN A 75 -15.47 -0.87 -16.31
N VAL A 76 -14.58 -1.86 -16.23
CA VAL A 76 -14.63 -2.90 -15.20
C VAL A 76 -14.46 -2.29 -13.80
N THR A 77 -13.52 -1.37 -13.62
CA THR A 77 -13.27 -0.70 -12.34
C THR A 77 -14.48 0.12 -11.89
N ARG A 78 -15.08 0.91 -12.81
CA ARG A 78 -16.30 1.69 -12.53
C ARG A 78 -17.50 0.81 -12.20
N THR A 79 -17.65 -0.30 -12.94
CA THR A 79 -18.71 -1.28 -12.68
C THR A 79 -18.56 -1.90 -11.30
N PHE A 80 -17.35 -2.32 -10.93
CA PHE A 80 -17.06 -2.86 -9.61
C PHE A 80 -17.37 -1.85 -8.49
N ALA A 81 -16.95 -0.60 -8.64
CA ALA A 81 -17.23 0.46 -7.68
C ALA A 81 -18.74 0.64 -7.48
N LYS A 82 -19.50 0.64 -8.56
CA LYS A 82 -20.96 0.79 -8.54
C LYS A 82 -21.67 -0.44 -7.94
N GLU A 83 -21.30 -1.66 -8.37
CA GLU A 83 -21.91 -2.90 -7.86
C GLU A 83 -21.71 -3.07 -6.35
N HIS A 84 -20.55 -2.66 -5.84
CA HIS A 84 -20.23 -2.74 -4.42
C HIS A 84 -20.56 -1.47 -3.63
N GLU A 85 -21.14 -0.43 -4.27
CA GLU A 85 -21.48 0.86 -3.63
C GLU A 85 -20.31 1.42 -2.82
N LEU A 86 -19.13 1.53 -3.45
CA LEU A 86 -17.92 1.97 -2.78
C LEU A 86 -17.96 3.46 -2.47
N PRO A 87 -17.84 3.87 -1.19
CA PRO A 87 -17.87 5.29 -0.81
C PRO A 87 -16.57 6.03 -1.21
N HIS A 88 -15.50 5.30 -1.43
CA HIS A 88 -14.19 5.86 -1.74
C HIS A 88 -13.68 5.33 -3.09
N PHE A 89 -14.38 5.72 -4.13
CA PHE A 89 -13.96 5.53 -5.52
C PHE A 89 -13.57 6.88 -6.12
N PHE A 90 -12.30 7.01 -6.53
CA PHE A 90 -11.73 8.22 -7.11
C PHE A 90 -11.43 7.98 -8.59
N ASP A 91 -12.26 8.55 -9.46
CA ASP A 91 -12.20 8.35 -10.92
C ASP A 91 -11.47 9.51 -11.60
N GLY A 92 -10.14 9.41 -11.71
CA GLY A 92 -9.32 10.44 -12.33
C GLY A 92 -9.09 11.69 -11.47
N GLU A 93 -9.32 11.61 -10.17
CA GLU A 93 -9.16 12.75 -9.26
C GLU A 93 -7.70 13.02 -8.86
N GLY A 94 -6.79 12.09 -9.13
CA GLY A 94 -5.37 12.21 -8.78
C GLY A 94 -4.67 10.87 -8.71
N ILE A 95 -3.38 10.91 -8.40
CA ILE A 95 -2.53 9.73 -8.22
C ILE A 95 -2.92 9.00 -6.93
N CYS A 96 -3.12 7.69 -7.01
CA CYS A 96 -3.58 6.84 -5.89
C CYS A 96 -2.82 7.10 -4.58
N HIS A 97 -1.49 7.17 -4.61
CA HIS A 97 -0.67 7.38 -3.41
C HIS A 97 -0.87 8.76 -2.79
N ILE A 98 -1.06 9.79 -3.61
CA ILE A 98 -1.33 11.16 -3.15
C ILE A 98 -2.73 11.24 -2.55
N LEU A 99 -3.73 10.64 -3.20
CA LEU A 99 -5.09 10.58 -2.68
C LEU A 99 -5.16 9.87 -1.32
N MET A 100 -4.43 8.76 -1.15
CA MET A 100 -4.34 8.06 0.13
C MET A 100 -3.83 8.95 1.25
N ALA A 101 -2.83 9.80 0.98
CA ALA A 101 -2.27 10.74 1.92
C ALA A 101 -3.22 11.93 2.19
N GLU A 102 -3.65 12.63 1.15
CA GLU A 102 -4.45 13.86 1.24
C GLU A 102 -5.84 13.64 1.83
N LYS A 103 -6.45 12.48 1.55
CA LYS A 103 -7.78 12.11 2.08
C LYS A 103 -7.71 11.46 3.46
N GLY A 104 -6.51 11.30 4.05
CA GLY A 104 -6.33 10.80 5.42
C GLY A 104 -6.53 9.30 5.59
N PHE A 105 -6.38 8.50 4.52
CA PHE A 105 -6.45 7.04 4.58
C PHE A 105 -5.17 6.41 5.14
N VAL A 106 -4.06 7.14 5.13
CA VAL A 106 -2.79 6.72 5.73
C VAL A 106 -2.61 7.46 7.06
N ARG A 107 -2.34 6.70 8.12
CA ARG A 107 -2.16 7.26 9.48
C ARG A 107 -0.91 6.70 10.14
N PRO A 108 -0.20 7.51 10.92
CA PRO A 108 0.96 7.04 11.69
C PRO A 108 0.59 5.82 12.55
N GLY A 109 1.44 4.81 12.54
CA GLY A 109 1.24 3.57 13.30
C GLY A 109 0.25 2.58 12.71
N GLY A 110 -0.42 2.91 11.60
CA GLY A 110 -1.33 2.00 10.89
C GLY A 110 -0.64 1.11 9.87
N ILE A 111 -1.38 0.11 9.38
CA ILE A 111 -0.99 -0.73 8.22
C ILE A 111 -1.87 -0.36 7.03
N MET A 112 -1.22 0.02 5.93
CA MET A 112 -1.85 0.24 4.64
C MET A 112 -1.37 -0.81 3.65
N THR A 113 -2.29 -1.51 3.00
CA THR A 113 -1.96 -2.42 1.90
C THR A 113 -2.38 -1.83 0.55
N GLY A 114 -1.62 -2.10 -0.48
CA GLY A 114 -1.97 -1.61 -1.82
C GLY A 114 -1.51 -2.54 -2.94
N THR A 115 -2.25 -2.54 -4.05
CA THR A 115 -1.92 -3.36 -5.23
C THR A 115 -0.85 -2.74 -6.13
N ASP A 116 -0.23 -1.66 -5.70
CA ASP A 116 0.86 -0.99 -6.40
C ASP A 116 2.18 -1.15 -5.65
N SER A 117 3.28 -1.31 -6.38
CA SER A 117 4.64 -1.46 -5.82
C SER A 117 5.10 -0.25 -5.01
N HIS A 118 4.56 0.94 -5.27
CA HIS A 118 4.86 2.17 -4.54
C HIS A 118 3.98 2.37 -3.30
N SER A 119 3.16 1.38 -2.90
CA SER A 119 2.35 1.44 -1.67
C SER A 119 3.19 1.67 -0.41
N THR A 120 4.47 1.32 -0.45
CA THR A 120 5.46 1.62 0.60
C THR A 120 5.61 3.13 0.89
N ASN A 121 5.15 4.01 -0.03
CA ASN A 121 5.11 5.46 0.19
C ASN A 121 4.31 5.87 1.44
N ALA A 122 3.38 5.04 1.90
CA ALA A 122 2.68 5.24 3.17
C ALA A 122 3.65 5.37 4.38
N GLY A 123 4.86 4.81 4.27
CA GLY A 123 5.94 4.96 5.26
C GLY A 123 6.35 6.40 5.52
N ALA A 124 6.26 7.28 4.52
CA ALA A 124 6.54 8.72 4.68
C ALA A 124 5.59 9.41 5.68
N LEU A 125 4.42 8.82 5.93
CA LEU A 125 3.45 9.29 6.91
C LEU A 125 3.45 8.45 8.20
N GLY A 126 4.52 7.68 8.45
CA GLY A 126 4.67 6.87 9.65
C GLY A 126 3.81 5.61 9.71
N ALA A 127 3.24 5.17 8.59
CA ALA A 127 2.53 3.90 8.45
C ALA A 127 3.46 2.78 7.98
N LEU A 128 3.03 1.54 8.14
CA LEU A 128 3.61 0.41 7.45
C LEU A 128 2.86 0.20 6.13
N GLY A 129 3.47 0.64 5.02
CA GLY A 129 2.95 0.43 3.68
C GLY A 129 3.41 -0.92 3.11
N ILE A 130 2.47 -1.76 2.69
CA ILE A 130 2.75 -3.09 2.18
C ILE A 130 2.18 -3.22 0.76
N ALA A 131 3.06 -3.43 -0.21
CA ALA A 131 2.65 -3.78 -1.56
C ALA A 131 2.26 -5.27 -1.60
N ILE A 132 1.06 -5.57 -2.10
CA ILE A 132 0.53 -6.94 -2.20
C ILE A 132 0.01 -7.22 -3.61
N GLY A 133 0.04 -8.48 -4.01
CA GLY A 133 -0.51 -8.91 -5.29
C GLY A 133 -2.03 -8.91 -5.33
N PRO A 134 -2.65 -8.97 -6.54
CA PRO A 134 -4.11 -9.00 -6.69
C PRO A 134 -4.77 -10.16 -5.92
N THR A 135 -4.14 -11.32 -5.87
CA THR A 135 -4.67 -12.49 -5.14
C THR A 135 -4.68 -12.28 -3.64
N GLU A 136 -3.58 -11.75 -3.08
CA GLU A 136 -3.49 -11.44 -1.66
C GLU A 136 -4.45 -10.33 -1.25
N SER A 137 -4.67 -9.37 -2.16
CA SER A 137 -5.63 -8.30 -1.91
C SER A 137 -7.08 -8.78 -1.78
N ILE A 138 -7.45 -9.91 -2.39
CA ILE A 138 -8.76 -10.54 -2.15
C ILE A 138 -8.88 -10.97 -0.69
N GLY A 139 -7.82 -11.57 -0.13
CA GLY A 139 -7.77 -11.95 1.27
C GLY A 139 -8.02 -10.75 2.19
N VAL A 140 -7.27 -9.67 1.99
CA VAL A 140 -7.46 -8.42 2.76
C VAL A 140 -8.85 -7.83 2.55
N LEU A 141 -9.35 -7.81 1.29
CA LEU A 141 -10.66 -7.26 0.97
C LEU A 141 -11.81 -7.99 1.66
N THR A 142 -11.64 -9.27 1.96
CA THR A 142 -12.68 -10.10 2.61
C THR A 142 -12.53 -10.19 4.11
N THR A 143 -11.31 -10.16 4.65
CA THR A 143 -11.03 -10.39 6.07
C THR A 143 -10.62 -9.13 6.83
N GLY A 144 -10.08 -8.12 6.14
CA GLY A 144 -9.47 -6.95 6.77
C GLY A 144 -8.11 -7.24 7.41
N GLU A 145 -7.51 -8.39 7.10
CA GLU A 145 -6.24 -8.82 7.65
C GLU A 145 -5.25 -9.20 6.55
N VAL A 146 -3.99 -8.95 6.79
CA VAL A 146 -2.88 -9.45 5.99
C VAL A 146 -2.05 -10.42 6.82
N TRP A 147 -1.75 -11.59 6.26
CA TRP A 147 -0.76 -12.47 6.88
C TRP A 147 0.63 -12.08 6.41
N LEU A 148 1.59 -12.09 7.29
CA LEU A 148 2.98 -11.81 6.97
C LEU A 148 3.93 -12.54 7.92
N ARG A 149 5.11 -12.85 7.42
CA ARG A 149 6.24 -13.24 8.24
C ARG A 149 6.96 -11.96 8.67
N VAL A 150 7.06 -11.70 9.96
CA VAL A 150 7.68 -10.47 10.48
C VAL A 150 9.07 -10.27 9.86
N PRO A 151 9.28 -9.20 9.06
CA PRO A 151 10.55 -9.01 8.36
C PRO A 151 11.59 -8.36 9.25
N GLU A 152 12.86 -8.49 8.84
CA GLU A 152 13.94 -7.68 9.37
C GLU A 152 13.75 -6.20 9.05
N THR A 153 14.36 -5.32 9.85
CA THR A 153 14.35 -3.87 9.61
C THR A 153 15.76 -3.39 9.32
N ILE A 154 15.93 -2.68 8.21
CA ILE A 154 17.12 -1.89 7.92
C ILE A 154 16.82 -0.46 8.33
N ARG A 155 17.58 0.06 9.29
CA ARG A 155 17.50 1.46 9.66
C ARG A 155 18.53 2.26 8.89
N ILE A 156 18.06 3.31 8.21
CA ILE A 156 18.88 4.23 7.41
C ILE A 156 18.84 5.58 8.11
N ASN A 157 19.99 6.05 8.60
CA ASN A 157 20.08 7.34 9.27
C ASN A 157 20.88 8.32 8.41
N PHE A 158 20.28 9.45 8.10
CA PHE A 158 20.95 10.61 7.52
C PHE A 158 21.14 11.66 8.60
N ASN A 159 22.40 11.90 8.98
CA ASN A 159 22.75 12.83 10.04
C ASN A 159 23.42 14.07 9.48
N GLY A 160 23.22 15.22 10.16
CA GLY A 160 23.76 16.51 9.78
C GLY A 160 22.80 17.35 8.95
N ASN A 161 23.30 18.42 8.37
CA ASN A 161 22.49 19.33 7.57
C ASN A 161 22.50 18.93 6.09
N MET A 162 21.34 18.91 5.49
CA MET A 162 21.22 18.66 4.05
C MET A 162 21.81 19.83 3.26
N PRO A 163 22.80 19.62 2.37
CA PRO A 163 23.36 20.70 1.55
C PRO A 163 22.31 21.29 0.60
N LEU A 164 22.51 22.56 0.24
CA LEU A 164 21.66 23.21 -0.74
C LEU A 164 21.71 22.46 -2.08
N GLY A 165 20.54 22.18 -2.66
CA GLY A 165 20.41 21.46 -3.92
C GLY A 165 20.31 19.94 -3.80
N ILE A 166 20.41 19.39 -2.58
CA ILE A 166 20.13 17.97 -2.29
C ILE A 166 18.66 17.81 -1.88
N TRP A 167 18.01 16.81 -2.42
CA TRP A 167 16.59 16.52 -2.21
C TRP A 167 16.40 15.10 -1.67
N GLY A 168 15.23 14.79 -1.14
CA GLY A 168 14.90 13.46 -0.64
C GLY A 168 15.16 12.32 -1.65
N LYS A 169 15.02 12.59 -2.96
CA LYS A 169 15.36 11.62 -4.01
C LYS A 169 16.85 11.28 -4.03
N ASP A 170 17.73 12.24 -3.78
CA ASP A 170 19.18 12.00 -3.74
C ASP A 170 19.55 11.11 -2.55
N LEU A 171 18.89 11.33 -1.39
CA LEU A 171 19.03 10.46 -0.23
C LEU A 171 18.54 9.03 -0.52
N ALA A 172 17.40 8.89 -1.19
CA ALA A 172 16.89 7.57 -1.58
C ALA A 172 17.84 6.85 -2.55
N LEU A 173 18.42 7.56 -3.52
CA LEU A 173 19.40 7.00 -4.46
C LEU A 173 20.71 6.62 -3.76
N LEU A 174 21.14 7.39 -2.76
CA LEU A 174 22.30 7.06 -1.96
C LEU A 174 22.07 5.78 -1.15
N ALA A 175 20.93 5.68 -0.49
CA ALA A 175 20.54 4.47 0.24
C ALA A 175 20.48 3.24 -0.70
N LEU A 176 19.88 3.40 -1.89
CA LEU A 176 19.81 2.33 -2.89
C LEU A 176 21.19 1.88 -3.35
N LYS A 177 22.15 2.81 -3.51
CA LYS A 177 23.53 2.49 -3.85
C LYS A 177 24.19 1.60 -2.79
N ASP A 178 23.93 1.86 -1.51
CA ASP A 178 24.55 1.15 -0.39
C ASP A 178 23.88 -0.21 -0.12
N ILE A 179 22.56 -0.27 -0.24
CA ILE A 179 21.74 -1.47 0.02
C ILE A 179 21.76 -2.43 -1.19
N GLY A 180 21.88 -1.88 -2.40
CA GLY A 180 21.71 -2.62 -3.66
C GLY A 180 20.24 -2.76 -4.07
N LEU A 181 20.02 -3.25 -5.29
CA LEU A 181 18.67 -3.37 -5.87
C LEU A 181 17.78 -4.34 -5.10
N ASP A 182 18.34 -5.44 -4.63
CA ASP A 182 17.58 -6.53 -3.98
C ASP A 182 17.80 -6.56 -2.45
N GLY A 183 18.64 -5.67 -1.91
CA GLY A 183 18.99 -5.70 -0.49
C GLY A 183 17.85 -5.33 0.46
N GLY A 184 16.80 -4.70 -0.07
CA GLY A 184 15.58 -4.35 0.66
C GLY A 184 14.44 -5.38 0.51
N ASP A 185 14.63 -6.45 -0.25
CA ASP A 185 13.60 -7.42 -0.51
C ASP A 185 13.07 -8.06 0.79
N TYR A 186 11.76 -7.98 0.95
CA TYR A 186 11.05 -8.44 2.14
C TYR A 186 11.60 -7.88 3.46
N LYS A 187 12.07 -6.64 3.46
CA LYS A 187 12.57 -5.92 4.65
C LYS A 187 11.81 -4.62 4.86
N ILE A 188 11.77 -4.17 6.10
CA ILE A 188 11.27 -2.85 6.43
C ILE A 188 12.42 -1.86 6.33
N LEU A 189 12.27 -0.83 5.51
CA LEU A 189 13.19 0.29 5.48
C LEU A 189 12.66 1.38 6.42
N GLU A 190 13.43 1.70 7.47
CA GLU A 190 13.08 2.71 8.46
C GLU A 190 14.04 3.89 8.36
N TRP A 191 13.50 5.02 7.93
CA TRP A 191 14.26 6.24 7.69
C TRP A 191 14.34 7.07 8.97
N GLY A 192 15.47 7.74 9.20
CA GLY A 192 15.69 8.57 10.37
C GLY A 192 16.97 9.37 10.27
N GLY A 193 17.33 10.06 11.39
CA GLY A 193 18.44 10.98 11.47
C GLY A 193 17.98 12.43 11.45
N ASP A 194 18.94 13.36 11.59
CA ASP A 194 18.63 14.80 11.75
C ASP A 194 18.21 15.46 10.44
N ALA A 195 18.51 14.83 9.31
CA ALA A 195 18.23 15.33 7.97
C ALA A 195 16.93 14.79 7.34
N VAL A 196 16.14 13.99 8.08
CA VAL A 196 14.89 13.36 7.61
C VAL A 196 13.70 13.83 8.44
#